data_8deac772d350f25aed731f3ea0015718
#
_entry.id   8deac772d350f25aed731f3ea0015718
#
_cell.length_a   1.000
_cell.length_b   1.000
_cell.length_c   1.000
_cell.angle_alpha   90.00
_cell.angle_beta   90.00
_cell.angle_gamma   90.00
#
_symmetry.space_group_name_H-M   'P 1'
#
loop_
_entity.id
_entity.type
_entity.pdbx_description
1 polymer ?
#
loop_
_entity_poly.entity_id
_entity_poly.type
_entity_poly.pdbx_seq_one_letter_code
_entity_poly.pdbx_strand_id
1 'polypeptide(L)'
;MGDEIVYIKVTFPSSPIVNAALAYSKAHTNQSTVNHCLRSAAFSLLLMRKLPPFAAGDVDVEAVVLSSILHDMGWATTKSLLSTDKRFEVDGANIAREFLKSSIRNNDEEWGKHRLQLIWDAIALHTTPSIAHNKEPEVFAAQLGIFADFAGPNIPIPGNPISVAEYKEVVTAFPRLGFGDQVVEIMCGLCRDKSETTFDNFVSDFGKSFGLDGKGTGKEEYTKLCEEHNFSKMLLGGLEACKQWED
;
A
#
# COMPACT_ATOMS: atom_id res chain seq x y z
N MET A 1 -5.69 -31.03 1.77
CA MET A 1 -6.07 -30.49 3.08
C MET A 1 -5.50 -29.09 3.08
N GLY A 2 -6.38 -28.08 2.88
CA GLY A 2 -5.95 -26.69 2.93
C GLY A 2 -5.66 -26.35 4.38
N ASP A 3 -4.51 -25.77 4.64
CA ASP A 3 -4.18 -25.23 5.94
C ASP A 3 -5.17 -24.11 6.26
N GLU A 4 -6.11 -24.42 7.13
CA GLU A 4 -7.04 -23.46 7.71
C GLU A 4 -6.18 -22.49 8.52
N ILE A 5 -5.97 -21.27 7.99
CA ILE A 5 -5.25 -20.21 8.70
C ILE A 5 -6.17 -19.74 9.84
N VAL A 6 -6.22 -20.51 10.91
CA VAL A 6 -6.84 -20.11 12.18
C VAL A 6 -5.84 -19.24 12.91
N TYR A 7 -5.91 -17.93 12.68
CA TYR A 7 -5.12 -17.00 13.46
C TYR A 7 -5.95 -15.80 13.85
N ILE A 8 -6.05 -15.60 15.16
CA ILE A 8 -6.63 -14.44 15.81
C ILE A 8 -8.16 -14.49 15.77
N LYS A 9 -8.80 -13.75 16.65
CA LYS A 9 -10.25 -13.45 16.62
C LYS A 9 -10.73 -12.80 15.30
N VAL A 10 -9.89 -12.82 14.27
CA VAL A 10 -10.12 -12.29 12.92
C VAL A 10 -10.01 -13.44 11.92
N THR A 11 -11.12 -13.84 11.33
CA THR A 11 -11.15 -14.85 10.26
C THR A 11 -11.00 -14.14 8.92
N PHE A 12 -9.99 -14.52 8.14
CA PHE A 12 -9.86 -14.09 6.75
C PHE A 12 -10.93 -14.75 5.89
N PRO A 13 -11.49 -14.06 4.87
CA PRO A 13 -12.29 -14.72 3.86
C PRO A 13 -11.48 -15.85 3.21
N SER A 14 -12.02 -17.05 3.21
CA SER A 14 -11.40 -18.22 2.58
C SER A 14 -12.02 -18.46 1.21
N SER A 15 -11.72 -17.56 0.26
CA SER A 15 -12.17 -17.71 -1.13
C SER A 15 -11.01 -18.16 -2.03
N PRO A 16 -11.31 -18.78 -3.18
CA PRO A 16 -10.29 -19.16 -4.16
C PRO A 16 -9.42 -18.00 -4.61
N ILE A 17 -9.99 -16.81 -4.77
CA ILE A 17 -9.27 -15.62 -5.24
C ILE A 17 -8.34 -15.05 -4.15
N VAL A 18 -8.75 -15.04 -2.89
CA VAL A 18 -7.89 -14.62 -1.77
C VAL A 18 -6.70 -15.58 -1.61
N ASN A 19 -6.93 -16.90 -1.71
CA ASN A 19 -5.87 -17.88 -1.68
C ASN A 19 -4.89 -17.73 -2.86
N ALA A 20 -5.41 -17.48 -4.06
CA ALA A 20 -4.61 -17.22 -5.24
C ALA A 20 -3.79 -15.92 -5.11
N ALA A 21 -4.37 -14.84 -4.57
CA ALA A 21 -3.69 -13.58 -4.30
C ALA A 21 -2.55 -13.75 -3.30
N LEU A 22 -2.75 -14.52 -2.24
CA LEU A 22 -1.70 -14.83 -1.26
C LEU A 22 -0.57 -15.65 -1.90
N ALA A 23 -0.91 -16.64 -2.73
CA ALA A 23 0.09 -17.42 -3.46
C ALA A 23 0.88 -16.54 -4.43
N TYR A 24 0.21 -15.62 -5.12
CA TYR A 24 0.83 -14.65 -6.03
C TYR A 24 1.78 -13.70 -5.29
N SER A 25 1.34 -13.11 -4.17
CA SER A 25 2.20 -12.27 -3.32
C SER A 25 3.45 -13.04 -2.85
N LYS A 26 3.29 -14.28 -2.36
CA LYS A 26 4.41 -15.15 -1.94
C LYS A 26 5.39 -15.46 -3.07
N ALA A 27 4.92 -15.60 -4.30
CA ALA A 27 5.77 -15.90 -5.45
C ALA A 27 6.62 -14.70 -5.91
N HIS A 28 6.16 -13.49 -5.63
CA HIS A 28 6.73 -12.27 -6.20
C HIS A 28 7.29 -11.28 -5.17
N THR A 29 7.12 -11.53 -3.87
CA THR A 29 7.67 -10.70 -2.80
C THR A 29 8.43 -11.55 -1.79
N ASN A 30 9.19 -10.92 -0.89
CA ASN A 30 9.83 -11.66 0.19
C ASN A 30 8.88 -11.90 1.38
N GLN A 31 9.28 -12.81 2.28
CA GLN A 31 8.44 -13.25 3.39
C GLN A 31 8.07 -12.12 4.37
N SER A 32 8.93 -11.13 4.56
CA SER A 32 8.62 -10.02 5.48
C SER A 32 7.55 -9.08 4.90
N THR A 33 7.56 -8.86 3.57
CA THR A 33 6.49 -8.15 2.84
C THR A 33 5.19 -8.94 2.89
N VAL A 34 5.20 -10.26 2.63
CA VAL A 34 4.01 -11.11 2.78
C VAL A 34 3.42 -10.99 4.19
N ASN A 35 4.28 -11.06 5.21
CA ASN A 35 3.83 -10.92 6.59
C ASN A 35 3.26 -9.53 6.88
N HIS A 36 3.84 -8.46 6.32
CA HIS A 36 3.30 -7.10 6.38
C HIS A 36 1.88 -7.05 5.78
N CYS A 37 1.71 -7.56 4.58
CA CYS A 37 0.41 -7.60 3.91
C CYS A 37 -0.64 -8.38 4.71
N LEU A 38 -0.27 -9.50 5.32
CA LEU A 38 -1.17 -10.28 6.18
C LEU A 38 -1.50 -9.57 7.49
N ARG A 39 -0.54 -8.88 8.13
CA ARG A 39 -0.82 -8.05 9.30
C ARG A 39 -1.74 -6.88 8.94
N SER A 40 -1.49 -6.22 7.81
CA SER A 40 -2.33 -5.14 7.29
C SER A 40 -3.77 -5.60 7.10
N ALA A 41 -4.00 -6.75 6.46
CA ALA A 41 -5.31 -7.34 6.30
C ALA A 41 -5.97 -7.67 7.65
N ALA A 42 -5.21 -8.23 8.60
CA ALA A 42 -5.72 -8.53 9.95
C ALA A 42 -6.15 -7.26 10.69
N PHE A 43 -5.35 -6.20 10.63
CA PHE A 43 -5.68 -4.92 11.25
C PHE A 43 -6.85 -4.22 10.55
N SER A 44 -6.96 -4.30 9.21
CA SER A 44 -8.16 -3.80 8.49
C SER A 44 -9.42 -4.45 9.05
N LEU A 45 -9.47 -5.78 9.11
CA LEU A 45 -10.62 -6.53 9.62
C LEU A 45 -10.92 -6.24 11.10
N LEU A 46 -9.87 -6.05 11.91
CA LEU A 46 -10.04 -5.69 13.32
C LEU A 46 -10.67 -4.30 13.47
N LEU A 47 -10.18 -3.32 12.72
CA LEU A 47 -10.64 -1.93 12.76
C LEU A 47 -12.06 -1.79 12.19
N MET A 48 -12.37 -2.51 11.11
CA MET A 48 -13.72 -2.55 10.54
C MET A 48 -14.78 -2.99 11.54
N ARG A 49 -14.45 -3.93 12.43
CA ARG A 49 -15.38 -4.40 13.48
C ARG A 49 -15.61 -3.39 14.59
N LYS A 50 -14.69 -2.45 14.79
CA LYS A 50 -14.67 -1.56 15.96
C LYS A 50 -15.01 -0.12 15.65
N LEU A 51 -14.82 0.32 14.42
CA LEU A 51 -14.95 1.72 14.06
C LEU A 51 -16.32 2.01 13.41
N PRO A 52 -17.00 3.08 13.84
CA PRO A 52 -18.34 3.44 13.35
C PRO A 52 -18.46 3.62 11.82
N PRO A 53 -17.45 4.14 11.10
CA PRO A 53 -17.56 4.29 9.64
C PRO A 53 -17.86 2.99 8.89
N PHE A 54 -17.51 1.83 9.46
CA PHE A 54 -17.70 0.52 8.84
C PHE A 54 -18.93 -0.23 9.35
N ALA A 55 -19.59 0.27 10.42
CA ALA A 55 -20.70 -0.43 11.07
C ALA A 55 -22.04 -0.32 10.31
N ALA A 56 -22.17 0.65 9.42
CA ALA A 56 -23.45 1.01 8.77
C ALA A 56 -23.54 0.61 7.30
N GLY A 57 -22.53 -0.04 6.72
CA GLY A 57 -22.48 -0.31 5.29
C GLY A 57 -22.16 -1.76 4.93
N ASP A 58 -22.58 -2.15 3.74
CA ASP A 58 -22.15 -3.39 3.08
C ASP A 58 -20.72 -3.19 2.54
N VAL A 59 -19.73 -3.30 3.44
CA VAL A 59 -18.31 -3.23 3.04
C VAL A 59 -17.90 -4.56 2.42
N ASP A 60 -17.33 -4.51 1.21
CA ASP A 60 -16.76 -5.69 0.55
C ASP A 60 -15.48 -6.14 1.26
N VAL A 61 -15.66 -7.01 2.26
CA VAL A 61 -14.56 -7.54 3.09
C VAL A 61 -13.51 -8.25 2.25
N GLU A 62 -13.91 -8.96 1.20
CA GLU A 62 -12.97 -9.65 0.31
C GLU A 62 -12.13 -8.65 -0.48
N ALA A 63 -12.73 -7.56 -0.97
CA ALA A 63 -11.98 -6.49 -1.65
C ALA A 63 -10.96 -5.83 -0.72
N VAL A 64 -11.30 -5.57 0.56
CA VAL A 64 -10.36 -5.06 1.56
C VAL A 64 -9.19 -6.00 1.79
N VAL A 65 -9.45 -7.29 1.93
CA VAL A 65 -8.40 -8.30 2.15
C VAL A 65 -7.51 -8.46 0.92
N LEU A 66 -8.09 -8.49 -0.30
CA LEU A 66 -7.34 -8.54 -1.55
C LEU A 66 -6.45 -7.31 -1.73
N SER A 67 -7.00 -6.12 -1.46
CA SER A 67 -6.23 -4.88 -1.49
C SER A 67 -5.06 -4.92 -0.52
N SER A 68 -5.29 -5.36 0.71
CA SER A 68 -4.25 -5.48 1.73
C SER A 68 -3.17 -6.52 1.38
N ILE A 69 -3.53 -7.65 0.75
CA ILE A 69 -2.57 -8.69 0.35
C ILE A 69 -1.70 -8.24 -0.83
N LEU A 70 -2.25 -7.42 -1.73
CA LEU A 70 -1.63 -7.07 -3.00
C LEU A 70 -1.04 -5.64 -3.04
N HIS A 71 -1.20 -4.82 -1.98
CA HIS A 71 -0.84 -3.40 -2.05
C HIS A 71 0.64 -3.15 -2.35
N ASP A 72 1.52 -4.01 -1.88
CA ASP A 72 2.97 -3.87 -2.05
C ASP A 72 3.55 -4.63 -3.25
N MET A 73 2.69 -5.07 -4.18
CA MET A 73 3.19 -5.65 -5.43
C MET A 73 4.05 -4.69 -6.26
N GLY A 74 3.97 -3.38 -6.00
CA GLY A 74 4.80 -2.37 -6.66
C GLY A 74 6.27 -2.36 -6.23
N TRP A 75 6.65 -3.15 -5.24
CA TRP A 75 8.04 -3.41 -4.88
C TRP A 75 8.42 -4.90 -4.99
N ALA A 76 7.73 -5.61 -5.89
CA ALA A 76 7.99 -7.02 -6.15
C ALA A 76 9.48 -7.30 -6.42
N THR A 77 9.95 -8.48 -5.99
CA THR A 77 11.29 -8.97 -6.31
C THR A 77 11.41 -9.41 -7.78
N THR A 78 10.30 -9.75 -8.41
CA THR A 78 10.20 -10.05 -9.84
C THR A 78 10.18 -8.76 -10.66
N LYS A 79 11.36 -8.30 -11.06
CA LYS A 79 11.56 -6.98 -11.69
C LYS A 79 10.78 -6.78 -12.99
N SER A 80 10.48 -7.84 -13.74
CA SER A 80 9.68 -7.76 -14.98
C SER A 80 8.21 -7.33 -14.76
N LEU A 81 7.72 -7.34 -13.51
CA LEU A 81 6.39 -6.84 -13.17
C LEU A 81 6.37 -5.32 -12.98
N LEU A 82 7.53 -4.71 -12.71
CA LEU A 82 7.64 -3.30 -12.34
C LEU A 82 7.89 -2.42 -13.56
N SER A 83 7.27 -1.24 -13.58
CA SER A 83 7.59 -0.18 -14.52
C SER A 83 8.79 0.64 -14.05
N THR A 84 9.35 1.45 -14.95
CA THR A 84 10.39 2.43 -14.63
C THR A 84 9.86 3.84 -14.41
N ASP A 85 8.59 4.08 -14.76
CA ASP A 85 7.99 5.41 -14.92
C ASP A 85 6.76 5.65 -14.03
N LYS A 86 6.37 4.69 -13.19
CA LYS A 86 5.20 4.83 -12.31
C LYS A 86 5.59 4.73 -10.83
N ARG A 87 4.84 5.43 -9.99
CA ARG A 87 4.91 5.27 -8.54
C ARG A 87 4.67 3.80 -8.18
N PHE A 88 5.29 3.33 -7.09
CA PHE A 88 5.16 1.92 -6.70
C PHE A 88 3.71 1.54 -6.35
N GLU A 89 2.92 2.47 -5.81
CA GLU A 89 1.51 2.25 -5.52
C GLU A 89 0.70 2.03 -6.81
N VAL A 90 1.04 2.75 -7.88
CA VAL A 90 0.41 2.60 -9.21
C VAL A 90 0.85 1.28 -9.85
N ASP A 91 2.12 0.92 -9.74
CA ASP A 91 2.60 -0.41 -10.19
C ASP A 91 1.87 -1.52 -9.44
N GLY A 92 1.78 -1.45 -8.11
CA GLY A 92 1.06 -2.40 -7.28
C GLY A 92 -0.40 -2.54 -7.69
N ALA A 93 -1.10 -1.42 -7.88
CA ALA A 93 -2.49 -1.39 -8.31
C ALA A 93 -2.71 -1.99 -9.71
N ASN A 94 -1.80 -1.71 -10.66
CA ASN A 94 -1.86 -2.28 -12.00
C ASN A 94 -1.58 -3.78 -12.00
N ILE A 95 -0.54 -4.22 -11.28
CA ILE A 95 -0.21 -5.64 -11.14
C ILE A 95 -1.37 -6.41 -10.51
N ALA A 96 -1.96 -5.88 -9.43
CA ALA A 96 -3.11 -6.47 -8.77
C ALA A 96 -4.31 -6.58 -9.73
N ARG A 97 -4.61 -5.53 -10.49
CA ARG A 97 -5.71 -5.51 -11.47
C ARG A 97 -5.52 -6.57 -12.55
N GLU A 98 -4.33 -6.70 -13.12
CA GLU A 98 -4.05 -7.70 -14.16
C GLU A 98 -4.08 -9.12 -13.60
N PHE A 99 -3.54 -9.33 -12.39
CA PHE A 99 -3.66 -10.61 -11.68
C PHE A 99 -5.14 -10.99 -11.47
N LEU A 100 -5.97 -10.08 -10.96
CA LEU A 100 -7.38 -10.33 -10.74
C LEU A 100 -8.11 -10.67 -12.03
N LYS A 101 -7.94 -9.86 -13.10
CA LYS A 101 -8.54 -10.13 -14.41
C LYS A 101 -8.17 -11.51 -14.95
N SER A 102 -6.93 -11.95 -14.76
CA SER A 102 -6.47 -13.26 -15.24
C SER A 102 -6.98 -14.42 -14.40
N SER A 103 -7.34 -14.17 -13.14
CA SER A 103 -7.79 -15.17 -12.17
C SER A 103 -9.30 -15.35 -12.12
N ILE A 104 -10.07 -14.35 -12.61
CA ILE A 104 -11.52 -14.35 -12.64
C ILE A 104 -12.01 -15.10 -13.88
N ARG A 105 -13.05 -15.92 -13.71
CA ARG A 105 -13.71 -16.55 -14.87
C ARG A 105 -14.46 -15.54 -15.69
N ASN A 106 -14.39 -15.65 -17.01
CA ASN A 106 -15.18 -14.83 -17.93
C ASN A 106 -16.68 -14.95 -17.57
N ASN A 107 -17.36 -13.81 -17.41
CA ASN A 107 -18.77 -13.66 -17.02
C ASN A 107 -19.09 -13.82 -15.52
N ASP A 108 -18.15 -13.61 -14.63
CA ASP A 108 -18.44 -13.48 -13.21
C ASP A 108 -18.97 -12.05 -12.95
N GLU A 109 -20.29 -11.91 -12.77
CA GLU A 109 -20.97 -10.61 -12.59
C GLU A 109 -20.51 -9.87 -11.33
N GLU A 110 -20.00 -10.59 -10.31
CA GLU A 110 -19.46 -9.99 -9.07
C GLU A 110 -18.16 -9.21 -9.32
N TRP A 111 -17.45 -9.49 -10.43
CA TRP A 111 -16.17 -8.87 -10.79
C TRP A 111 -16.31 -7.77 -11.84
N GLY A 112 -17.32 -6.94 -11.70
CA GLY A 112 -17.54 -5.79 -12.57
C GLY A 112 -16.40 -4.75 -12.49
N LYS A 113 -16.39 -3.84 -13.46
CA LYS A 113 -15.42 -2.73 -13.55
C LYS A 113 -15.30 -1.95 -12.25
N HIS A 114 -16.40 -1.77 -11.52
CA HIS A 114 -16.43 -1.03 -10.26
C HIS A 114 -15.58 -1.72 -9.18
N ARG A 115 -15.75 -3.02 -8.95
CA ARG A 115 -15.00 -3.76 -7.94
C ARG A 115 -13.50 -3.80 -8.22
N LEU A 116 -13.12 -3.97 -9.50
CA LEU A 116 -11.72 -3.89 -9.92
C LEU A 116 -11.14 -2.49 -9.73
N GLN A 117 -11.93 -1.43 -9.94
CA GLN A 117 -11.50 -0.06 -9.71
C GLN A 117 -11.37 0.23 -8.21
N LEU A 118 -12.28 -0.28 -7.40
CA LEU A 118 -12.27 -0.15 -5.94
C LEU A 118 -10.97 -0.72 -5.34
N ILE A 119 -10.58 -1.94 -5.75
CA ILE A 119 -9.32 -2.56 -5.32
C ILE A 119 -8.12 -1.76 -5.84
N TRP A 120 -8.19 -1.29 -7.08
CA TRP A 120 -7.13 -0.44 -7.65
C TRP A 120 -6.96 0.86 -6.85
N ASP A 121 -8.05 1.55 -6.53
CA ASP A 121 -8.03 2.78 -5.71
C ASP A 121 -7.49 2.52 -4.31
N ALA A 122 -7.90 1.42 -3.67
CA ALA A 122 -7.41 1.04 -2.35
C ALA A 122 -5.88 0.83 -2.34
N ILE A 123 -5.34 0.20 -3.39
CA ILE A 123 -3.90 -0.01 -3.53
C ILE A 123 -3.20 1.30 -3.92
N ALA A 124 -3.70 2.03 -4.91
CA ALA A 124 -3.05 3.25 -5.39
C ALA A 124 -3.03 4.39 -4.35
N LEU A 125 -3.98 4.40 -3.42
CA LEU A 125 -4.15 5.46 -2.43
C LEU A 125 -3.70 5.07 -1.01
N HIS A 126 -3.18 3.86 -0.80
CA HIS A 126 -2.86 3.37 0.55
C HIS A 126 -1.82 4.22 1.30
N THR A 127 -0.98 4.97 0.59
CA THR A 127 0.01 5.88 1.16
C THR A 127 -0.48 7.33 1.25
N THR A 128 -1.72 7.60 0.83
CA THR A 128 -2.28 8.96 0.77
C THR A 128 -3.55 9.06 1.63
N PRO A 129 -3.42 9.07 2.98
CA PRO A 129 -4.57 9.01 3.90
C PRO A 129 -5.55 10.17 3.72
N SER A 130 -5.07 11.37 3.37
CA SER A 130 -5.92 12.53 3.14
C SER A 130 -6.90 12.37 1.97
N ILE A 131 -6.63 11.45 1.04
CA ILE A 131 -7.56 11.08 -0.03
C ILE A 131 -8.31 9.80 0.34
N ALA A 132 -7.60 8.76 0.78
CA ALA A 132 -8.17 7.45 1.06
C ALA A 132 -9.32 7.50 2.08
N HIS A 133 -9.24 8.35 3.10
CA HIS A 133 -10.27 8.54 4.12
C HIS A 133 -11.57 9.18 3.59
N ASN A 134 -11.55 9.74 2.40
CA ASN A 134 -12.70 10.35 1.73
C ASN A 134 -13.21 9.53 0.54
N LYS A 135 -12.72 8.30 0.41
CA LYS A 135 -13.15 7.34 -0.60
C LYS A 135 -14.15 6.35 -0.02
N GLU A 136 -14.49 5.33 -0.80
CA GLU A 136 -15.35 4.24 -0.38
C GLU A 136 -14.78 3.53 0.88
N PRO A 137 -15.65 2.95 1.72
CA PRO A 137 -15.23 2.34 2.99
C PRO A 137 -14.11 1.30 2.84
N GLU A 138 -14.07 0.56 1.74
CA GLU A 138 -13.03 -0.45 1.45
C GLU A 138 -11.65 0.18 1.29
N VAL A 139 -11.57 1.33 0.59
CA VAL A 139 -10.33 2.08 0.38
C VAL A 139 -9.82 2.60 1.72
N PHE A 140 -10.72 3.18 2.51
CA PHE A 140 -10.40 3.65 3.85
C PHE A 140 -9.96 2.51 4.77
N ALA A 141 -10.68 1.38 4.78
CA ALA A 141 -10.36 0.23 5.63
C ALA A 141 -8.99 -0.37 5.29
N ALA A 142 -8.67 -0.52 4.01
CA ALA A 142 -7.38 -1.02 3.56
C ALA A 142 -6.24 -0.08 3.97
N GLN A 143 -6.37 1.22 3.68
CA GLN A 143 -5.38 2.23 4.08
C GLN A 143 -5.14 2.23 5.59
N LEU A 144 -6.23 2.18 6.38
CA LEU A 144 -6.16 2.23 7.83
C LEU A 144 -5.46 0.99 8.42
N GLY A 145 -5.76 -0.20 7.90
CA GLY A 145 -5.12 -1.44 8.31
C GLY A 145 -3.63 -1.50 7.94
N ILE A 146 -3.25 -0.98 6.79
CA ILE A 146 -1.85 -0.84 6.36
C ILE A 146 -1.11 0.11 7.29
N PHE A 147 -1.67 1.28 7.59
CA PHE A 147 -1.10 2.23 8.53
C PHE A 147 -1.01 1.64 9.95
N ALA A 148 -2.00 0.84 10.37
CA ALA A 148 -2.02 0.19 11.66
C ALA A 148 -0.88 -0.81 11.87
N ASP A 149 -0.33 -1.41 10.81
CA ASP A 149 0.85 -2.24 10.95
C ASP A 149 2.10 -1.45 11.36
N PHE A 150 2.19 -0.18 10.99
CA PHE A 150 3.27 0.71 11.43
C PHE A 150 3.00 1.31 12.80
N ALA A 151 1.78 1.75 13.08
CA ALA A 151 1.42 2.48 14.29
C ALA A 151 1.04 1.56 15.48
N GLY A 152 0.47 0.39 15.22
CA GLY A 152 0.00 -0.56 16.23
C GLY A 152 -0.99 0.06 17.21
N PRO A 153 -0.82 -0.20 18.54
CA PRO A 153 -1.66 0.39 19.58
C PRO A 153 -1.52 1.91 19.71
N ASN A 154 -0.51 2.51 19.07
CA ASN A 154 -0.29 3.97 19.05
C ASN A 154 -0.98 4.66 17.87
N ILE A 155 -1.84 3.95 17.13
CA ILE A 155 -2.59 4.56 16.03
C ILE A 155 -3.37 5.79 16.54
N PRO A 156 -3.28 6.96 15.86
CA PRO A 156 -3.87 8.21 16.37
C PRO A 156 -5.39 8.25 16.13
N ILE A 157 -6.10 7.26 16.68
CA ILE A 157 -7.56 7.14 16.63
C ILE A 157 -8.09 7.16 18.07
N PRO A 158 -9.07 8.02 18.39
CA PRO A 158 -9.69 8.03 19.72
C PRO A 158 -10.17 6.65 20.14
N GLY A 159 -9.99 6.33 21.43
CA GLY A 159 -10.42 5.06 21.99
C GLY A 159 -9.46 3.88 21.82
N ASN A 160 -8.28 4.10 21.23
CA ASN A 160 -7.25 3.06 21.06
C ASN A 160 -7.83 1.75 20.51
N PRO A 161 -8.30 1.72 19.26
CA PRO A 161 -9.07 0.59 18.73
C PRO A 161 -8.25 -0.70 18.61
N ILE A 162 -6.92 -0.62 18.69
CA ILE A 162 -6.01 -1.78 18.71
C ILE A 162 -5.41 -1.90 20.11
N SER A 163 -5.79 -2.93 20.85
CA SER A 163 -5.15 -3.23 22.13
C SER A 163 -3.76 -3.84 21.93
N VAL A 164 -2.91 -3.71 22.97
CA VAL A 164 -1.58 -4.33 22.97
C VAL A 164 -1.66 -5.86 22.82
N ALA A 165 -2.71 -6.48 23.35
CA ALA A 165 -2.92 -7.94 23.24
C ALA A 165 -3.20 -8.34 21.79
N GLU A 166 -4.13 -7.67 21.12
CA GLU A 166 -4.46 -7.91 19.70
C GLU A 166 -3.26 -7.66 18.79
N TYR A 167 -2.52 -6.58 19.04
CA TYR A 167 -1.29 -6.31 18.30
C TYR A 167 -0.27 -7.44 18.43
N LYS A 168 -0.04 -7.92 19.66
CA LYS A 168 0.89 -9.04 19.92
C LYS A 168 0.44 -10.34 19.24
N GLU A 169 -0.86 -10.64 19.25
CA GLU A 169 -1.41 -11.80 18.53
C GLU A 169 -1.10 -11.72 17.04
N VAL A 170 -1.36 -10.59 16.39
CA VAL A 170 -1.10 -10.38 14.96
C VAL A 170 0.38 -10.52 14.63
N VAL A 171 1.26 -9.87 15.40
CA VAL A 171 2.71 -9.90 15.14
C VAL A 171 3.32 -11.28 15.45
N THR A 172 2.75 -12.03 16.40
CA THR A 172 3.17 -13.42 16.67
C THR A 172 2.79 -14.34 15.51
N ALA A 173 1.59 -14.17 14.96
CA ALA A 173 1.15 -14.95 13.81
C ALA A 173 1.94 -14.64 12.52
N PHE A 174 2.27 -13.35 12.32
CA PHE A 174 2.99 -12.86 11.14
C PHE A 174 4.21 -12.04 11.55
N PRO A 175 5.33 -12.69 11.88
CA PRO A 175 6.53 -12.02 12.39
C PRO A 175 7.09 -10.95 11.43
N ARG A 176 7.66 -9.89 12.00
CA ARG A 176 8.19 -8.75 11.21
C ARG A 176 9.42 -9.07 10.38
N LEU A 177 10.27 -9.98 10.81
CA LEU A 177 11.46 -10.46 10.06
C LEU A 177 12.38 -9.32 9.56
N GLY A 178 12.60 -8.29 10.36
CA GLY A 178 13.42 -7.14 9.94
C GLY A 178 12.72 -6.17 8.99
N PHE A 179 11.40 -6.19 8.91
CA PHE A 179 10.60 -5.38 7.98
C PHE A 179 10.92 -3.88 8.04
N GLY A 180 11.26 -3.31 9.22
CA GLY A 180 11.62 -1.90 9.35
C GLY A 180 12.84 -1.52 8.51
N ASP A 181 13.93 -2.27 8.62
CA ASP A 181 15.17 -2.04 7.85
C ASP A 181 14.91 -2.26 6.36
N GLN A 182 14.11 -3.26 6.03
CA GLN A 182 13.75 -3.57 4.66
C GLN A 182 12.92 -2.45 4.00
N VAL A 183 11.99 -1.81 4.72
CA VAL A 183 11.26 -0.64 4.20
C VAL A 183 12.23 0.47 3.83
N VAL A 184 13.22 0.77 4.68
CA VAL A 184 14.25 1.77 4.37
C VAL A 184 15.00 1.41 3.09
N GLU A 185 15.45 0.14 2.95
CA GLU A 185 16.15 -0.34 1.78
C GLU A 185 15.30 -0.21 0.50
N ILE A 186 14.04 -0.64 0.55
CA ILE A 186 13.11 -0.57 -0.58
C ILE A 186 12.85 0.88 -0.99
N MET A 187 12.51 1.77 -0.04
CA MET A 187 12.18 3.16 -0.34
C MET A 187 13.39 3.92 -0.90
N CYS A 188 14.58 3.72 -0.32
CA CYS A 188 15.81 4.26 -0.87
C CYS A 188 16.14 3.69 -2.26
N GLY A 189 15.83 2.41 -2.49
CA GLY A 189 15.92 1.79 -3.80
C GLY A 189 15.01 2.44 -4.85
N LEU A 190 13.77 2.80 -4.49
CA LEU A 190 12.88 3.54 -5.37
C LEU A 190 13.41 4.93 -5.71
N CYS A 191 13.96 5.64 -4.71
CA CYS A 191 14.62 6.94 -4.93
C CYS A 191 15.83 6.84 -5.88
N ARG A 192 16.55 5.74 -5.87
CA ARG A 192 17.70 5.48 -6.75
C ARG A 192 17.27 5.04 -8.15
N ASP A 193 16.37 4.06 -8.23
CA ASP A 193 16.10 3.31 -9.46
C ASP A 193 15.04 3.98 -10.34
N LYS A 194 14.14 4.81 -9.75
CA LYS A 194 13.09 5.56 -10.45
C LYS A 194 12.73 6.87 -9.74
N SER A 195 13.74 7.71 -9.53
CA SER A 195 13.66 8.94 -8.74
C SER A 195 12.51 9.88 -9.13
N GLU A 196 12.23 10.02 -10.44
CA GLU A 196 11.18 10.92 -10.95
C GLU A 196 9.78 10.56 -10.42
N THR A 197 9.57 9.30 -10.02
CA THR A 197 8.30 8.83 -9.46
C THR A 197 8.14 9.10 -7.97
N THR A 198 9.13 9.71 -7.33
CA THR A 198 9.21 9.87 -5.88
C THR A 198 9.12 11.32 -5.40
N PHE A 199 9.27 12.31 -6.29
CA PHE A 199 9.39 13.72 -5.90
C PHE A 199 8.12 14.34 -5.31
N ASP A 200 6.95 13.80 -5.63
CA ASP A 200 5.64 14.32 -5.23
C ASP A 200 4.97 13.49 -4.11
N ASN A 201 5.74 12.65 -3.41
CA ASN A 201 5.20 11.76 -2.40
C ASN A 201 6.18 11.43 -1.27
N PHE A 202 5.72 10.71 -0.23
CA PHE A 202 6.47 10.42 0.99
C PHE A 202 7.77 9.63 0.76
N VAL A 203 7.89 8.90 -0.35
CA VAL A 203 9.09 8.10 -0.67
C VAL A 203 10.32 9.00 -0.72
N SER A 204 10.18 10.25 -1.20
CA SER A 204 11.29 11.20 -1.24
C SER A 204 11.91 11.49 0.12
N ASP A 205 11.13 11.36 1.21
CA ASP A 205 11.64 11.62 2.57
C ASP A 205 12.66 10.55 3.00
N PHE A 206 12.55 9.33 2.46
CA PHE A 206 13.56 8.28 2.68
C PHE A 206 14.88 8.61 1.98
N GLY A 207 14.85 9.00 0.72
CA GLY A 207 16.05 9.42 0.00
C GLY A 207 16.72 10.63 0.63
N LYS A 208 15.94 11.62 1.08
CA LYS A 208 16.44 12.80 1.81
C LYS A 208 16.99 12.45 3.19
N SER A 209 16.45 11.43 3.86
CA SER A 209 16.87 11.05 5.23
C SER A 209 17.99 10.04 5.24
N PHE A 210 17.92 9.03 4.38
CA PHE A 210 18.76 7.84 4.41
C PHE A 210 19.64 7.66 3.17
N GLY A 211 19.56 8.58 2.19
CA GLY A 211 20.28 8.45 0.91
C GLY A 211 19.68 7.42 -0.03
N LEU A 212 20.45 7.06 -1.07
CA LEU A 212 20.00 6.13 -2.12
C LEU A 212 20.30 4.65 -1.80
N ASP A 213 21.08 4.40 -0.76
CA ASP A 213 21.49 3.06 -0.30
C ASP A 213 20.97 2.72 1.12
N GLY A 214 20.19 3.61 1.73
CA GLY A 214 19.73 3.46 3.11
C GLY A 214 20.79 3.75 4.17
N LYS A 215 22.01 4.22 3.78
CA LYS A 215 23.16 4.47 4.65
C LYS A 215 23.73 5.88 4.53
N GLY A 216 23.07 6.72 3.73
CA GLY A 216 23.42 8.12 3.54
C GLY A 216 24.10 8.45 2.21
N THR A 217 24.48 7.46 1.41
CA THR A 217 25.12 7.70 0.10
C THR A 217 24.15 8.37 -0.86
N GLY A 218 24.57 9.44 -1.55
CA GLY A 218 23.77 10.16 -2.54
C GLY A 218 22.63 11.03 -1.94
N LYS A 219 22.64 11.25 -0.62
CA LYS A 219 21.60 12.01 0.08
C LYS A 219 21.49 13.45 -0.38
N GLU A 220 22.65 14.13 -0.51
CA GLU A 220 22.70 15.54 -0.89
C GLU A 220 22.28 15.76 -2.34
N GLU A 221 22.78 14.90 -3.25
CA GLU A 221 22.43 14.94 -4.67
C GLU A 221 20.93 14.69 -4.88
N TYR A 222 20.39 13.70 -4.19
CA TYR A 222 18.95 13.40 -4.27
C TYR A 222 18.09 14.53 -3.68
N THR A 223 18.51 15.13 -2.57
CA THR A 223 17.81 16.27 -1.99
C THR A 223 17.76 17.44 -2.97
N LYS A 224 18.89 17.75 -3.61
CA LYS A 224 18.96 18.79 -4.65
C LYS A 224 18.05 18.46 -5.83
N LEU A 225 18.03 17.21 -6.29
CA LEU A 225 17.17 16.76 -7.37
C LEU A 225 15.68 16.96 -7.03
N CYS A 226 15.26 16.64 -5.80
CA CYS A 226 13.90 16.93 -5.33
C CYS A 226 13.56 18.43 -5.32
N GLU A 227 14.52 19.30 -4.96
CA GLU A 227 14.34 20.74 -4.97
C GLU A 227 14.22 21.32 -6.39
N GLU A 228 14.93 20.75 -7.35
CA GLU A 228 14.86 21.11 -8.77
C GLU A 228 13.48 20.73 -9.36
N HIS A 229 12.91 19.58 -8.94
CA HIS A 229 11.60 19.10 -9.36
C HIS A 229 10.44 19.54 -8.45
N ASN A 230 10.65 20.60 -7.67
CA ASN A 230 9.61 21.13 -6.78
C ASN A 230 8.40 21.64 -7.58
N PHE A 231 7.22 21.07 -7.31
CA PHE A 231 6.00 21.32 -8.07
C PHE A 231 5.56 22.79 -8.04
N SER A 232 5.72 23.49 -6.90
CA SER A 232 5.38 24.90 -6.80
C SER A 232 6.30 25.78 -7.67
N LYS A 233 7.60 25.47 -7.73
CA LYS A 233 8.55 26.16 -8.62
C LYS A 233 8.18 25.94 -10.10
N MET A 234 7.80 24.74 -10.46
CA MET A 234 7.36 24.40 -11.82
C MET A 234 6.10 25.19 -12.21
N LEU A 235 5.09 25.23 -11.34
CA LEU A 235 3.85 25.96 -11.59
C LEU A 235 4.10 27.47 -11.72
N LEU A 236 4.83 28.06 -10.78
CA LEU A 236 5.12 29.50 -10.79
C LEU A 236 6.01 29.89 -11.97
N GLY A 237 7.00 29.07 -12.30
CA GLY A 237 7.84 29.26 -13.49
C GLY A 237 7.03 29.18 -14.81
N GLY A 238 6.07 28.25 -14.88
CA GLY A 238 5.15 28.16 -16.01
C GLY A 238 4.26 29.40 -16.16
N LEU A 239 3.69 29.88 -15.05
CA LEU A 239 2.90 31.12 -15.07
C LEU A 239 3.72 32.35 -15.50
N GLU A 240 4.95 32.46 -14.99
CA GLU A 240 5.84 33.54 -15.40
C GLU A 240 6.15 33.48 -16.90
N ALA A 241 6.43 32.27 -17.40
CA ALA A 241 6.69 32.10 -18.84
C ALA A 241 5.47 32.43 -19.73
N CYS A 242 4.24 32.24 -19.21
CA CYS A 242 3.01 32.53 -19.95
C CYS A 242 2.72 34.05 -20.09
N LYS A 243 3.30 34.90 -19.25
CA LYS A 243 3.08 36.35 -19.29
C LYS A 243 3.35 36.99 -20.67
N GLN A 244 4.26 36.40 -21.43
CA GLN A 244 4.57 36.87 -22.79
C GLN A 244 3.38 36.74 -23.77
N TRP A 245 2.29 36.04 -23.40
CA TRP A 245 1.10 35.83 -24.22
C TRP A 245 -0.17 36.39 -23.59
N GLU A 246 -0.05 37.21 -22.52
CA GLU A 246 -1.20 37.80 -21.80
C GLU A 246 -1.56 39.22 -22.24
N ASP A 247 -0.84 39.83 -23.19
CA ASP A 247 -1.04 41.19 -23.73
C ASP A 247 -1.93 41.21 -25.00
#